data_bd00601c9128d9d139bba1af76aa86ff
#
_entry.id   bd00601c9128d9d139bba1af76aa86ff
#
_cell.length_a   1.000
_cell.length_b   1.000
_cell.length_c   1.000
_cell.angle_alpha   90.00
_cell.angle_beta   90.00
_cell.angle_gamma   90.00
#
_symmetry.space_group_name_H-M   'P 1'
#
loop_
_entity.id
_entity.type
_entity.pdbx_description
1 polymer ?
#
loop_
_entity_poly.entity_id
_entity_poly.type
_entity_poly.pdbx_seq_one_letter_code
_entity_poly.pdbx_strand_id
1 'polypeptide(L)'
;TVSHHLSRLSEAGLVSARAEGYYSVYSLQTDQLEQMSRRLLKRENLVRLAQNTDLEAYDRKVLHDFLTPDGRFKAIPAQEKKLLVLLRHIHQALDENRRYTEKEMNEFLKRYHDDFASLRRYMVEYKLMARENGIYWKI
;
A
#
# COMPACT_ATOMS: atom_id res chain seq x y z
N THR A 1 -4.60 -30.68 -9.29
CA THR A 1 -3.97 -31.78 -10.04
C THR A 1 -2.68 -31.32 -10.71
N VAL A 2 -1.80 -32.28 -11.04
CA VAL A 2 -0.54 -32.01 -11.75
C VAL A 2 -0.81 -31.33 -13.09
N SER A 3 -1.79 -31.79 -13.85
CA SER A 3 -2.19 -31.19 -15.13
C SER A 3 -2.61 -29.72 -14.99
N HIS A 4 -3.32 -29.37 -13.93
CA HIS A 4 -3.73 -28.00 -13.67
C HIS A 4 -2.52 -27.09 -13.38
N HIS A 5 -1.57 -27.55 -12.61
CA HIS A 5 -0.34 -26.81 -12.32
C HIS A 5 0.53 -26.64 -13.57
N LEU A 6 0.67 -27.68 -14.37
CA LEU A 6 1.41 -27.63 -15.64
C LEU A 6 0.75 -26.68 -16.65
N SER A 7 -0.59 -26.65 -16.72
CA SER A 7 -1.31 -25.69 -17.58
C SER A 7 -1.04 -24.24 -17.13
N ARG A 8 -1.09 -23.95 -15.84
CA ARG A 8 -0.76 -22.62 -15.31
C ARG A 8 0.68 -22.21 -15.58
N LEU A 9 1.62 -23.12 -15.42
CA LEU A 9 3.03 -22.85 -15.74
C LEU A 9 3.22 -22.59 -17.24
N SER A 10 2.49 -23.29 -18.10
CA SER A 10 2.50 -23.07 -19.54
C SER A 10 1.88 -21.72 -19.94
N GLU A 11 0.77 -21.32 -19.33
CA GLU A 11 0.16 -20.00 -19.50
C GLU A 11 1.11 -18.86 -19.07
N ALA A 12 1.89 -19.07 -18.03
CA ALA A 12 2.91 -18.15 -17.58
C ALA A 12 4.17 -18.11 -18.46
N GLY A 13 4.28 -19.00 -19.46
CA GLY A 13 5.44 -19.11 -20.35
C GLY A 13 6.67 -19.76 -19.72
N LEU A 14 6.55 -20.39 -18.57
CA LEU A 14 7.65 -21.06 -17.85
C LEU A 14 7.90 -22.48 -18.35
N VAL A 15 6.87 -23.09 -18.92
CA VAL A 15 6.87 -24.47 -19.45
C VAL A 15 6.22 -24.45 -20.83
N SER A 16 6.75 -25.21 -21.78
CA SER A 16 6.09 -25.50 -23.06
C SER A 16 5.58 -26.96 -23.09
N ALA A 17 4.43 -27.14 -23.68
CA ALA A 17 3.84 -28.46 -23.89
C ALA A 17 3.94 -28.86 -25.36
N ARG A 18 4.42 -30.07 -25.64
CA ARG A 18 4.44 -30.67 -26.96
C ARG A 18 3.70 -32.01 -26.95
N ALA A 19 2.75 -32.20 -27.85
CA ALA A 19 2.06 -33.46 -28.00
C ALA A 19 2.95 -34.47 -28.70
N GLU A 20 3.15 -35.64 -28.10
CA GLU A 20 3.84 -36.78 -28.67
C GLU A 20 2.91 -38.02 -28.59
N GLY A 21 2.12 -38.23 -29.65
CA GLY A 21 1.12 -39.29 -29.68
C GLY A 21 0.02 -39.07 -28.62
N TYR A 22 -0.08 -40.02 -27.69
CA TYR A 22 -1.06 -39.93 -26.58
C TYR A 22 -0.56 -39.18 -25.36
N TYR A 23 0.67 -38.68 -25.37
CA TYR A 23 1.30 -38.02 -24.24
C TYR A 23 1.58 -36.56 -24.55
N SER A 24 1.57 -35.73 -23.51
CA SER A 24 2.09 -34.35 -23.54
C SER A 24 3.42 -34.30 -22.82
N VAL A 25 4.45 -33.89 -23.56
CA VAL A 25 5.80 -33.68 -22.97
C VAL A 25 5.93 -32.23 -22.65
N TYR A 26 6.27 -31.94 -21.37
CA TYR A 26 6.48 -30.59 -20.85
C TYR A 26 7.97 -30.32 -20.73
N SER A 27 8.40 -29.18 -21.26
CA SER A 27 9.79 -28.75 -21.22
C SER A 27 9.90 -27.39 -20.53
N LEU A 28 10.87 -27.24 -19.66
CA LEU A 28 11.14 -26.00 -18.96
C LEU A 28 11.69 -24.94 -19.93
N GLN A 29 11.12 -23.76 -19.93
CA GLN A 29 11.58 -22.63 -20.73
C GLN A 29 12.71 -21.89 -20.00
N THR A 30 13.93 -22.40 -20.05
CA THR A 30 15.10 -21.88 -19.34
C THR A 30 15.44 -20.45 -19.75
N ASP A 31 15.30 -20.11 -21.03
CA ASP A 31 15.56 -18.76 -21.55
C ASP A 31 14.60 -17.71 -20.95
N GLN A 32 13.33 -18.07 -20.82
CA GLN A 32 12.32 -17.21 -20.19
C GLN A 32 12.63 -17.01 -18.71
N LEU A 33 12.98 -18.06 -18.00
CA LEU A 33 13.38 -18.00 -16.59
C LEU A 33 14.62 -17.13 -16.40
N GLU A 34 15.61 -17.27 -17.26
CA GLU A 34 16.83 -16.48 -17.20
C GLU A 34 16.57 -14.99 -17.47
N GLN A 35 15.74 -14.67 -18.46
CA GLN A 35 15.34 -13.29 -18.74
C GLN A 35 14.53 -12.68 -17.60
N MET A 36 13.58 -13.42 -16.99
CA MET A 36 12.82 -12.98 -15.82
C MET A 36 13.73 -12.76 -14.63
N SER A 37 14.65 -13.67 -14.36
CA SER A 37 15.66 -13.56 -13.30
C SER A 37 16.54 -12.32 -13.49
N ARG A 38 17.03 -12.07 -14.68
CA ARG A 38 17.82 -10.88 -15.01
C ARG A 38 17.04 -9.57 -14.81
N ARG A 39 15.73 -9.55 -15.13
CA ARG A 39 14.86 -8.38 -14.91
C ARG A 39 14.63 -8.14 -13.42
N LEU A 40 14.35 -9.18 -12.65
CA LEU A 40 14.12 -9.07 -11.20
C LEU A 40 15.39 -8.67 -10.45
N LEU A 41 16.55 -9.17 -10.87
CA LEU A 41 17.86 -8.93 -10.23
C LEU A 41 18.56 -7.67 -10.73
N LYS A 42 17.96 -6.88 -11.62
CA LYS A 42 18.50 -5.56 -11.95
C LYS A 42 18.65 -4.73 -10.68
N ARG A 43 19.84 -4.15 -10.48
CA ARG A 43 20.18 -3.37 -9.29
C ARG A 43 19.16 -2.28 -8.97
N GLU A 44 18.61 -1.63 -10.01
CA GLU A 44 17.57 -0.60 -9.88
C GLU A 44 16.27 -1.15 -9.25
N ASN A 45 15.86 -2.36 -9.65
CA ASN A 45 14.67 -3.00 -9.09
C ASN A 45 14.90 -3.46 -7.65
N LEU A 46 16.09 -3.99 -7.34
CA LEU A 46 16.45 -4.41 -5.98
C LEU A 46 16.51 -3.21 -5.03
N VAL A 47 17.10 -2.11 -5.45
CA VAL A 47 17.15 -0.87 -4.66
C VAL A 47 15.74 -0.34 -4.38
N ARG A 48 14.87 -0.32 -5.40
CA ARG A 48 13.48 0.13 -5.23
C ARG A 48 12.68 -0.78 -4.30
N LEU A 49 12.84 -2.10 -4.41
CA LEU A 49 12.19 -3.07 -3.52
C LEU A 49 12.69 -2.93 -2.07
N ALA A 50 13.99 -2.78 -1.88
CA ALA A 50 14.58 -2.57 -0.56
C ALA A 50 14.08 -1.27 0.08
N GLN A 51 14.05 -0.16 -0.66
CA GLN A 51 13.55 1.12 -0.17
C GLN A 51 12.06 1.05 0.22
N ASN A 52 11.22 0.41 -0.58
CA ASN A 52 9.80 0.23 -0.26
C ASN A 52 9.62 -0.62 1.01
N THR A 53 10.39 -1.70 1.15
CA THR A 53 10.33 -2.58 2.34
C THR A 53 10.73 -1.83 3.60
N ASP A 54 11.78 -1.01 3.53
CA ASP A 54 12.25 -0.21 4.67
C ASP A 54 11.24 0.86 5.08
N LEU A 55 10.59 1.51 4.10
CA LEU A 55 9.53 2.50 4.37
C LEU A 55 8.31 1.86 5.01
N GLU A 56 7.85 0.73 4.51
CA GLU A 56 6.72 -0.01 5.09
C GLU A 56 7.03 -0.52 6.51
N ALA A 57 8.26 -0.98 6.75
CA ALA A 57 8.70 -1.40 8.08
C ALA A 57 8.72 -0.21 9.06
N TYR A 58 9.19 0.94 8.61
CA TYR A 58 9.17 2.17 9.38
C TYR A 58 7.74 2.62 9.71
N ASP A 59 6.86 2.67 8.71
CA ASP A 59 5.47 3.08 8.88
C ASP A 59 4.74 2.16 9.86
N ARG A 60 4.92 0.84 9.75
CA ARG A 60 4.35 -0.13 10.69
C ARG A 60 4.86 0.07 12.12
N LYS A 61 6.15 0.35 12.30
CA LYS A 61 6.73 0.62 13.62
C LYS A 61 6.13 1.90 14.23
N VAL A 62 6.03 2.97 13.46
CA VAL A 62 5.43 4.24 13.92
C VAL A 62 3.97 4.02 14.32
N LEU A 63 3.17 3.34 13.49
CA LEU A 63 1.78 3.04 13.81
C LEU A 63 1.65 2.18 15.06
N HIS A 64 2.48 1.16 15.22
CA HIS A 64 2.51 0.33 16.43
C HIS A 64 2.81 1.16 17.70
N ASP A 65 3.74 2.11 17.63
CA ASP A 65 4.16 2.91 18.77
C ASP A 65 3.11 3.97 19.15
N PHE A 66 2.38 4.51 18.16
CA PHE A 66 1.43 5.63 18.35
C PHE A 66 -0.04 5.22 18.40
N LEU A 67 -0.43 4.03 17.92
CA LEU A 67 -1.80 3.54 18.04
C LEU A 67 -2.05 2.85 19.37
N THR A 68 -3.22 3.12 19.92
CA THR A 68 -3.81 2.34 21.03
C THR A 68 -4.52 1.11 20.45
N PRO A 69 -4.86 0.08 21.26
CA PRO A 69 -5.59 -1.10 20.78
C PRO A 69 -6.95 -0.79 20.13
N ASP A 70 -7.59 0.31 20.50
CA ASP A 70 -8.85 0.80 19.92
C ASP A 70 -8.66 1.70 18.67
N GLY A 71 -7.42 1.81 18.18
CA GLY A 71 -7.10 2.53 16.94
C GLY A 71 -6.98 4.05 17.07
N ARG A 72 -6.88 4.57 18.30
CA ARG A 72 -6.65 6.00 18.56
C ARG A 72 -5.16 6.31 18.61
N PHE A 73 -4.81 7.56 18.34
CA PHE A 73 -3.44 8.03 18.54
C PHE A 73 -3.21 8.40 20.00
N LYS A 74 -2.12 7.92 20.56
CA LYS A 74 -1.66 8.29 21.92
C LYS A 74 -1.26 9.75 22.01
N ALA A 75 -0.68 10.28 20.94
CA ALA A 75 -0.24 11.67 20.80
C ALA A 75 -0.06 12.04 19.32
N ILE A 76 -0.06 13.32 19.02
CA ILE A 76 0.32 13.85 17.70
C ILE A 76 1.83 14.09 17.71
N PRO A 77 2.64 13.40 16.88
CA PRO A 77 4.08 13.53 16.89
C PRO A 77 4.53 14.95 16.46
N ALA A 78 5.52 15.50 17.13
CA ALA A 78 6.18 16.73 16.70
C ALA A 78 7.12 16.50 15.49
N GLN A 79 7.61 15.27 15.30
CA GLN A 79 8.45 14.94 14.17
C GLN A 79 7.60 14.75 12.90
N GLU A 80 7.85 15.58 11.90
CA GLU A 80 7.11 15.60 10.64
C GLU A 80 7.02 14.23 9.98
N LYS A 81 8.14 13.47 9.92
CA LYS A 81 8.17 12.14 9.31
C LYS A 81 7.20 11.16 9.97
N LYS A 82 7.09 11.20 11.30
CA LYS A 82 6.13 10.36 12.04
C LYS A 82 4.71 10.88 11.89
N LEU A 83 4.51 12.18 11.91
CA LEU A 83 3.21 12.81 11.68
C LEU A 83 2.64 12.39 10.33
N LEU A 84 3.43 12.44 9.26
CA LEU A 84 3.01 12.03 7.92
C LEU A 84 2.55 10.56 7.86
N VAL A 85 3.17 9.67 8.64
CA VAL A 85 2.71 8.27 8.73
C VAL A 85 1.30 8.20 9.31
N LEU A 86 1.03 8.92 10.40
CA LEU A 86 -0.30 8.97 11.03
C LEU A 86 -1.34 9.61 10.11
N LEU A 87 -0.99 10.70 9.44
CA LEU A 87 -1.88 11.37 8.49
C LEU A 87 -2.23 10.49 7.29
N ARG A 88 -1.26 9.73 6.75
CA ARG A 88 -1.50 8.75 5.68
C ARG A 88 -2.41 7.62 6.15
N HIS A 89 -2.27 7.17 7.38
CA HIS A 89 -3.18 6.18 7.97
C HIS A 89 -4.63 6.68 8.01
N ILE A 90 -4.85 7.93 8.44
CA ILE A 90 -6.18 8.56 8.37
C ILE A 90 -6.67 8.69 6.92
N HIS A 91 -5.79 9.14 6.02
CA HIS A 91 -6.11 9.35 4.61
C HIS A 91 -6.60 8.08 3.90
N GLN A 92 -6.00 6.92 4.22
CA GLN A 92 -6.45 5.62 3.69
C GLN A 92 -7.86 5.25 4.12
N ALA A 93 -8.30 5.69 5.29
CA ALA A 93 -9.65 5.43 5.83
C ALA A 93 -10.72 6.43 5.31
N LEU A 94 -10.33 7.48 4.61
CA LEU A 94 -11.25 8.40 3.96
C LEU A 94 -11.80 7.81 2.66
N ASP A 95 -13.10 7.99 2.45
CA ASP A 95 -13.76 7.63 1.20
C ASP A 95 -13.36 8.61 0.08
N GLU A 96 -12.91 8.08 -1.06
CA GLU A 96 -12.41 8.85 -2.21
C GLU A 96 -13.47 9.72 -2.88
N ASN A 97 -14.71 9.27 -2.86
CA ASN A 97 -15.81 9.94 -3.56
C ASN A 97 -16.70 10.78 -2.63
N ARG A 98 -16.37 10.83 -1.34
CA ARG A 98 -17.20 11.52 -0.35
C ARG A 98 -16.70 12.93 -0.08
N ARG A 99 -17.66 13.86 0.00
CA ARG A 99 -17.47 15.20 0.52
C ARG A 99 -18.00 15.27 1.94
N TYR A 100 -17.20 15.83 2.84
CA TYR A 100 -17.50 15.96 4.26
C TYR A 100 -17.74 17.40 4.61
N THR A 101 -18.80 17.69 5.34
CA THR A 101 -18.93 18.97 6.04
C THR A 101 -17.87 19.07 7.15
N GLU A 102 -17.60 20.28 7.63
CA GLU A 102 -16.66 20.45 8.74
C GLU A 102 -17.07 19.64 9.98
N LYS A 103 -18.35 19.55 10.27
CA LYS A 103 -18.87 18.77 11.38
C LYS A 103 -18.60 17.27 11.19
N GLU A 104 -18.91 16.72 10.03
CA GLU A 104 -18.64 15.31 9.72
C GLU A 104 -17.16 14.99 9.78
N MET A 105 -16.31 15.89 9.26
CA MET A 105 -14.85 15.73 9.32
C MET A 105 -14.34 15.77 10.76
N ASN A 106 -14.85 16.65 11.59
CA ASN A 106 -14.50 16.70 13.00
C ASN A 106 -14.87 15.40 13.73
N GLU A 107 -16.08 14.87 13.50
CA GLU A 107 -16.54 13.60 14.09
C GLU A 107 -15.69 12.42 13.58
N PHE A 108 -15.29 12.44 12.32
CA PHE A 108 -14.41 11.43 11.75
C PHE A 108 -13.02 11.46 12.42
N LEU A 109 -12.38 12.63 12.49
CA LEU A 109 -11.04 12.80 13.03
C LEU A 109 -10.99 12.60 14.56
N LYS A 110 -12.07 12.92 15.27
CA LYS A 110 -12.19 12.70 16.72
C LYS A 110 -12.04 11.23 17.12
N ARG A 111 -12.31 10.30 16.22
CA ARG A 111 -12.06 8.86 16.44
C ARG A 111 -10.58 8.56 16.63
N TYR A 112 -9.70 9.37 16.01
CA TYR A 112 -8.26 9.18 16.07
C TYR A 112 -7.60 9.95 17.21
N HIS A 113 -8.03 11.19 17.46
CA HIS A 113 -7.45 12.00 18.53
C HIS A 113 -8.40 13.13 18.97
N ASP A 114 -8.32 13.54 20.24
CA ASP A 114 -9.17 14.62 20.78
C ASP A 114 -8.84 15.98 20.13
N ASP A 115 -7.58 16.22 19.78
CA ASP A 115 -7.16 17.39 18.99
C ASP A 115 -7.38 17.14 17.49
N PHE A 116 -8.63 16.91 17.13
CA PHE A 116 -9.05 16.74 15.72
C PHE A 116 -8.87 18.01 14.88
N ALA A 117 -8.84 19.18 15.52
CA ALA A 117 -8.65 20.45 14.82
C ALA A 117 -7.22 20.56 14.24
N SER A 118 -6.21 20.14 14.99
CA SER A 118 -4.83 20.06 14.50
C SER A 118 -4.70 19.00 13.41
N LEU A 119 -5.29 17.81 13.58
CA LEU A 119 -5.29 16.78 12.53
C LEU A 119 -5.91 17.30 11.24
N ARG A 120 -7.08 17.96 11.31
CA ARG A 120 -7.76 18.53 10.14
C ARG A 120 -6.89 19.56 9.41
N ARG A 121 -6.24 20.46 10.17
CA ARG A 121 -5.32 21.45 9.62
C ARG A 121 -4.14 20.78 8.91
N TYR A 122 -3.49 19.82 9.55
CA TYR A 122 -2.36 19.09 8.95
C TYR A 122 -2.76 18.32 7.68
N MET A 123 -3.92 17.66 7.67
CA MET A 123 -4.40 16.95 6.48
C MET A 123 -4.53 17.88 5.25
N VAL A 124 -4.93 19.13 5.44
CA VAL A 124 -4.99 20.12 4.37
C VAL A 124 -3.61 20.69 4.04
N GLU A 125 -2.80 21.01 5.04
CA GLU A 125 -1.45 21.56 4.90
C GLU A 125 -0.53 20.61 4.12
N TYR A 126 -0.59 19.31 4.43
CA TYR A 126 0.17 18.26 3.74
C TYR A 126 -0.51 17.74 2.45
N LYS A 127 -1.53 18.44 1.96
CA LYS A 127 -2.22 18.13 0.70
C LYS A 127 -2.78 16.70 0.61
N LEU A 128 -3.24 16.16 1.72
CA LEU A 128 -3.97 14.90 1.79
C LEU A 128 -5.48 15.10 1.68
N MET A 129 -5.95 16.32 1.96
CA MET A 129 -7.33 16.76 1.75
C MET A 129 -7.34 18.15 1.15
N ALA A 130 -8.35 18.42 0.33
CA ALA A 130 -8.71 19.77 -0.08
C ALA A 130 -9.86 20.30 0.78
N ARG A 131 -9.97 21.64 0.85
CA ARG A 131 -11.04 22.36 1.55
C ARG A 131 -11.52 23.53 0.70
N GLU A 132 -12.84 23.63 0.57
CA GLU A 132 -13.49 24.78 -0.03
C GLU A 132 -14.86 25.02 0.61
N ASN A 133 -15.15 26.26 1.01
CA ASN A 133 -16.46 26.64 1.59
C ASN A 133 -16.92 25.75 2.76
N GLY A 134 -16.00 25.29 3.61
CA GLY A 134 -16.33 24.42 4.74
C GLY A 134 -16.58 22.94 4.39
N ILE A 135 -16.37 22.57 3.13
CA ILE A 135 -16.44 21.19 2.65
C ILE A 135 -15.02 20.64 2.46
N TYR A 136 -14.82 19.41 2.88
CA TYR A 136 -13.55 18.69 2.83
C TYR A 136 -13.67 17.42 1.97
N TRP A 137 -12.64 17.09 1.22
CA TRP A 137 -12.57 15.84 0.44
C TRP A 137 -11.13 15.35 0.31
N LYS A 138 -10.99 14.07 0.08
CA LYS A 138 -9.72 13.39 -0.17
C LYS A 138 -9.13 13.81 -1.52
N ILE A 139 -7.80 14.00 -1.60
CA ILE A 139 -7.06 14.26 -2.84
C ILE A 139 -5.88 13.31 -2.98
#